data_0bd33f4953c4d5163fef079001783af4
#
_entry.id   0bd33f4953c4d5163fef079001783af4
#
_cell.length_a   1.000
_cell.length_b   1.000
_cell.length_c   1.000
_cell.angle_alpha   90.00
_cell.angle_beta   90.00
_cell.angle_gamma   90.00
#
_symmetry.space_group_name_H-M   'P 1'
#
loop_
_entity.id
_entity.type
_entity.pdbx_description
1 polymer ?
#
loop_
_entity_poly.entity_id
_entity_poly.type
_entity_poly.pdbx_seq_one_letter_code
_entity_poly.pdbx_strand_id
1 'polypeptide(L)'
;MRKWRVEDSSEMYNIEGWGIGYFGINNKGNVTVRPNRRQKQPVDIKEILDELNLKDVAFPVLLRFPDILDNRIEIISHCFKMAAEEYGFKGNYHTVYPIKVNQQRPVVEELVRYGKKFNIGIEAGSKPELHAVLAIMDNPDAIIICNGYKDEDFIELALLAQKMGKKIFIVVEKFNELKLIAKLCKTHKVLPNIGIRIKLAAFGSGKWEESGGDKSKFGLTPSEIIDAVDFLKKEKLLDSVKLIHCHLGSQITNIRKIKKGLKEAAQFYIQMRKLGCNIEFVDIGGGLGVDYDGTRTTISSSINYSVQEYANDSISALQDAADKNGFPHPNLITESGRALTAHHSVLVFNVLETTSPPKQTYEDFKLNPKDHEIVKDMHTILDSLTDLTMIEAWHDAQQLREETLDLFNLGMIDLKTRALSDQLFWAIAHEVRELAMQL
;
A
#
# COMPACT_ATOMS: atom_id res chain seq x y z
N MET A 1 -2.39 23.83 32.98
CA MET A 1 -2.15 22.74 31.99
C MET A 1 -1.48 21.53 32.60
N ARG A 2 -1.94 20.31 32.28
CA ARG A 2 -1.25 19.07 32.65
C ARG A 2 0.12 19.00 31.94
N LYS A 3 1.19 18.65 32.68
CA LYS A 3 2.54 18.50 32.11
C LYS A 3 2.52 17.34 31.09
N TRP A 4 3.09 17.55 29.89
CA TRP A 4 3.22 16.53 28.84
C TRP A 4 4.01 15.31 29.34
N ARG A 5 3.54 14.11 29.01
CA ARG A 5 4.16 12.83 29.36
C ARG A 5 4.44 12.01 28.10
N VAL A 6 5.29 11.00 28.23
CA VAL A 6 5.64 10.10 27.12
C VAL A 6 4.42 9.37 26.55
N GLU A 7 3.47 9.00 27.42
CA GLU A 7 2.22 8.34 27.03
C GLU A 7 1.37 9.24 26.11
N ASP A 8 1.37 10.55 26.35
CA ASP A 8 0.65 11.52 25.52
C ASP A 8 1.23 11.55 24.11
N SER A 9 2.55 11.36 23.94
CA SER A 9 3.18 11.22 22.62
C SER A 9 2.79 9.92 21.94
N SER A 10 2.76 8.80 22.67
CA SER A 10 2.37 7.49 22.12
C SER A 10 0.93 7.52 21.60
N GLU A 11 0.03 8.14 22.36
CA GLU A 11 -1.38 8.30 21.99
C GLU A 11 -1.54 9.25 20.81
N MET A 12 -0.92 10.46 20.86
CA MET A 12 -1.03 11.47 19.81
C MET A 12 -0.56 10.97 18.44
N TYR A 13 0.56 10.24 18.41
CA TYR A 13 1.12 9.69 17.17
C TYR A 13 0.63 8.28 16.84
N ASN A 14 -0.25 7.70 17.67
CA ASN A 14 -0.81 6.36 17.54
C ASN A 14 0.23 5.28 17.19
N ILE A 15 1.39 5.33 17.86
CA ILE A 15 2.54 4.47 17.53
C ILE A 15 2.21 2.99 17.72
N GLU A 16 1.44 2.63 18.73
CA GLU A 16 1.02 1.24 18.96
C GLU A 16 0.14 0.71 17.81
N GLY A 17 -0.71 1.56 17.24
CA GLY A 17 -1.59 1.22 16.13
C GLY A 17 -0.81 0.94 14.84
N TRP A 18 -0.12 1.95 14.28
CA TRP A 18 0.60 1.78 13.02
C TRP A 18 1.91 0.99 13.17
N GLY A 19 2.55 1.07 14.32
CA GLY A 19 3.80 0.37 14.60
C GLY A 19 3.67 -1.15 14.70
N ILE A 20 2.46 -1.64 14.89
CA ILE A 20 2.08 -3.06 14.96
C ILE A 20 3.07 -3.94 15.75
N GLY A 21 3.65 -3.39 16.84
CA GLY A 21 4.60 -4.07 17.72
C GLY A 21 6.07 -4.02 17.25
N TYR A 22 6.36 -3.44 16.08
CA TYR A 22 7.73 -3.16 15.65
C TYR A 22 8.25 -1.86 16.25
N PHE A 23 7.41 -0.83 16.32
CA PHE A 23 7.78 0.49 16.83
C PHE A 23 7.10 0.81 18.15
N GLY A 24 7.75 1.62 18.95
CA GLY A 24 7.26 2.10 20.23
C GLY A 24 8.03 3.33 20.69
N ILE A 25 7.72 3.84 21.89
CA ILE A 25 8.45 4.92 22.56
C ILE A 25 8.98 4.40 23.89
N ASN A 26 10.23 4.72 24.22
CA ASN A 26 10.82 4.38 25.53
C ASN A 26 10.57 5.49 26.59
N ASN A 27 10.97 5.22 27.82
CA ASN A 27 10.79 6.16 28.94
C ASN A 27 11.57 7.49 28.78
N LYS A 28 12.50 7.56 27.82
CA LYS A 28 13.21 8.80 27.46
C LYS A 28 12.45 9.62 26.41
N GLY A 29 11.34 9.10 25.87
CA GLY A 29 10.59 9.70 24.78
C GLY A 29 11.16 9.41 23.38
N ASN A 30 12.14 8.52 23.26
CA ASN A 30 12.74 8.16 21.99
C ASN A 30 11.96 7.05 21.29
N VAL A 31 11.87 7.13 19.96
CA VAL A 31 11.30 6.05 19.14
C VAL A 31 12.22 4.85 19.18
N THR A 32 11.62 3.69 19.40
CA THR A 32 12.32 2.41 19.46
C THR A 32 11.80 1.43 18.42
N VAL A 33 12.64 0.45 18.04
CA VAL A 33 12.27 -0.61 17.11
C VAL A 33 12.57 -1.99 17.71
N ARG A 34 11.65 -2.95 17.50
CA ARG A 34 11.77 -4.38 17.79
C ARG A 34 11.58 -5.19 16.51
N PRO A 35 12.64 -5.42 15.73
CA PRO A 35 12.50 -5.95 14.38
C PRO A 35 11.80 -7.32 14.30
N ASN A 36 11.97 -8.19 15.29
CA ASN A 36 11.32 -9.50 15.34
C ASN A 36 10.20 -9.59 16.39
N ARG A 37 9.74 -8.48 16.98
CA ARG A 37 8.73 -8.37 18.06
C ARG A 37 9.03 -9.15 19.35
N ARG A 38 9.97 -10.10 19.33
CA ARG A 38 10.30 -11.00 20.46
C ARG A 38 11.49 -10.48 21.28
N GLN A 39 12.23 -9.51 20.78
CA GLN A 39 13.38 -8.94 21.49
C GLN A 39 12.92 -8.26 22.77
N LYS A 40 13.55 -8.64 23.90
CA LYS A 40 13.25 -8.04 25.20
C LYS A 40 13.68 -6.58 25.26
N GLN A 41 14.81 -6.24 24.62
CA GLN A 41 15.31 -4.88 24.57
C GLN A 41 15.10 -4.30 23.18
N PRO A 42 14.32 -3.21 23.03
CA PRO A 42 14.18 -2.51 21.78
C PRO A 42 15.46 -1.74 21.44
N VAL A 43 15.71 -1.54 20.17
CA VAL A 43 16.77 -0.66 19.67
C VAL A 43 16.27 0.78 19.73
N ASP A 44 17.02 1.68 20.39
CA ASP A 44 16.71 3.10 20.44
C ASP A 44 17.23 3.79 19.16
N ILE A 45 16.31 4.37 18.37
CA ILE A 45 16.68 5.03 17.10
C ILE A 45 17.54 6.27 17.37
N LYS A 46 17.27 7.00 18.47
CA LYS A 46 18.05 8.20 18.79
C LYS A 46 19.53 7.87 19.07
N GLU A 47 19.79 6.76 19.77
CA GLU A 47 21.16 6.30 20.02
C GLU A 47 21.90 5.99 18.71
N ILE A 48 21.24 5.34 17.73
CA ILE A 48 21.82 5.12 16.38
C ILE A 48 22.15 6.45 15.70
N LEU A 49 21.22 7.41 15.77
CA LEU A 49 21.41 8.72 15.13
C LEU A 49 22.56 9.52 15.77
N ASP A 50 22.73 9.42 17.09
CA ASP A 50 23.82 10.05 17.79
C ASP A 50 25.18 9.44 17.39
N GLU A 51 25.25 8.13 17.23
CA GLU A 51 26.46 7.47 16.72
C GLU A 51 26.77 7.85 15.26
N LEU A 52 25.76 8.00 14.40
CA LEU A 52 25.94 8.42 13.01
C LEU A 52 26.44 9.87 12.95
N ASN A 53 25.91 10.74 13.80
CA ASN A 53 26.35 12.13 13.91
C ASN A 53 27.82 12.25 14.39
N LEU A 54 28.23 11.40 15.32
CA LEU A 54 29.65 11.30 15.75
C LEU A 54 30.59 10.84 14.63
N LYS A 55 30.04 10.20 13.59
CA LYS A 55 30.77 9.74 12.40
C LYS A 55 30.62 10.68 11.20
N ASP A 56 30.12 11.90 11.42
CA ASP A 56 29.89 12.93 10.41
C ASP A 56 28.96 12.46 9.25
N VAL A 57 28.02 11.56 9.53
CA VAL A 57 27.01 11.14 8.56
C VAL A 57 25.91 12.19 8.47
N ALA A 58 25.79 12.82 7.31
CA ALA A 58 24.79 13.86 7.08
C ALA A 58 23.35 13.29 6.92
N PHE A 59 22.36 14.07 7.37
CA PHE A 59 20.94 13.79 7.10
C PHE A 59 20.52 14.27 5.69
N PRO A 60 19.52 13.61 5.04
CA PRO A 60 18.65 12.54 5.56
C PRO A 60 19.33 11.16 5.63
N VAL A 61 18.87 10.32 6.55
CA VAL A 61 19.35 8.94 6.74
C VAL A 61 18.17 7.96 6.60
N LEU A 62 18.35 6.92 5.80
CA LEU A 62 17.39 5.81 5.68
C LEU A 62 17.91 4.61 6.49
N LEU A 63 17.26 4.34 7.61
CA LEU A 63 17.51 3.15 8.43
C LEU A 63 16.69 1.97 7.90
N ARG A 64 17.31 0.80 7.78
CA ARG A 64 16.64 -0.45 7.39
C ARG A 64 16.79 -1.51 8.47
N PHE A 65 15.72 -2.25 8.68
CA PHE A 65 15.63 -3.34 9.64
C PHE A 65 15.22 -4.64 8.91
N PRO A 66 16.18 -5.38 8.33
CA PRO A 66 15.88 -6.58 7.52
C PRO A 66 15.07 -7.64 8.27
N ASP A 67 15.32 -7.82 9.58
CA ASP A 67 14.57 -8.78 10.41
C ASP A 67 13.05 -8.51 10.42
N ILE A 68 12.61 -7.30 10.09
CA ILE A 68 11.18 -7.00 9.91
C ILE A 68 10.64 -7.70 8.66
N LEU A 69 11.42 -7.74 7.57
CA LEU A 69 11.04 -8.49 6.36
C LEU A 69 10.87 -9.98 6.69
N ASP A 70 11.81 -10.54 7.41
CA ASP A 70 11.81 -11.93 7.85
C ASP A 70 10.56 -12.24 8.68
N ASN A 71 10.28 -11.41 9.66
CA ASN A 71 9.11 -11.58 10.53
C ASN A 71 7.79 -11.39 9.76
N ARG A 72 7.73 -10.48 8.75
CA ARG A 72 6.53 -10.31 7.91
C ARG A 72 6.26 -11.55 7.07
N ILE A 73 7.28 -12.18 6.48
CA ILE A 73 7.15 -13.46 5.76
C ILE A 73 6.58 -14.53 6.70
N GLU A 74 7.13 -14.65 7.91
CA GLU A 74 6.66 -15.63 8.90
C GLU A 74 5.19 -15.41 9.26
N ILE A 75 4.80 -14.18 9.58
CA ILE A 75 3.42 -13.86 9.99
C ILE A 75 2.43 -14.18 8.88
N ILE A 76 2.71 -13.74 7.65
CA ILE A 76 1.79 -13.97 6.53
C ILE A 76 1.68 -15.48 6.24
N SER A 77 2.81 -16.18 6.14
CA SER A 77 2.82 -17.63 5.90
C SER A 77 2.12 -18.40 7.02
N HIS A 78 2.30 -17.98 8.27
CA HIS A 78 1.65 -18.61 9.41
C HIS A 78 0.12 -18.41 9.40
N CYS A 79 -0.36 -17.18 9.09
CA CYS A 79 -1.79 -16.91 9.00
C CYS A 79 -2.48 -17.77 7.95
N PHE A 80 -1.87 -17.94 6.77
CA PHE A 80 -2.41 -18.82 5.73
C PHE A 80 -2.34 -20.31 6.11
N LYS A 81 -1.28 -20.72 6.79
CA LYS A 81 -1.17 -22.08 7.32
C LYS A 81 -2.29 -22.37 8.33
N MET A 82 -2.49 -21.48 9.29
CA MET A 82 -3.57 -21.62 10.29
C MET A 82 -4.95 -21.67 9.62
N ALA A 83 -5.21 -20.80 8.65
CA ALA A 83 -6.44 -20.82 7.88
C ALA A 83 -6.63 -22.15 7.13
N ALA A 84 -5.59 -22.65 6.46
CA ALA A 84 -5.65 -23.92 5.74
C ALA A 84 -5.94 -25.10 6.68
N GLU A 85 -5.34 -25.13 7.86
CA GLU A 85 -5.58 -26.14 8.90
C GLU A 85 -7.01 -26.05 9.45
N GLU A 86 -7.48 -24.85 9.78
CA GLU A 86 -8.83 -24.60 10.33
C GLU A 86 -9.94 -25.05 9.37
N TYR A 87 -9.83 -24.71 8.09
CA TYR A 87 -10.83 -25.07 7.10
C TYR A 87 -10.61 -26.45 6.46
N GLY A 88 -9.48 -27.11 6.71
CA GLY A 88 -9.14 -28.38 6.07
C GLY A 88 -8.82 -28.24 4.58
N PHE A 89 -8.27 -27.09 4.17
CA PHE A 89 -7.88 -26.81 2.79
C PHE A 89 -6.70 -27.72 2.37
N LYS A 90 -6.78 -28.29 1.16
CA LYS A 90 -5.81 -29.27 0.65
C LYS A 90 -4.77 -28.69 -0.29
N GLY A 91 -4.99 -27.44 -0.77
CA GLY A 91 -4.01 -26.72 -1.59
C GLY A 91 -2.88 -26.12 -0.74
N ASN A 92 -1.77 -25.79 -1.38
CA ASN A 92 -0.64 -25.11 -0.74
C ASN A 92 -0.78 -23.58 -0.90
N TYR A 93 -0.24 -22.85 0.06
CA TYR A 93 -0.11 -21.40 -0.02
C TYR A 93 1.30 -21.00 -0.45
N HIS A 94 1.39 -20.03 -1.35
CA HIS A 94 2.64 -19.45 -1.83
C HIS A 94 2.60 -17.93 -1.74
N THR A 95 3.56 -17.36 -1.01
CA THR A 95 3.82 -15.92 -1.04
C THR A 95 4.70 -15.61 -2.24
N VAL A 96 4.28 -14.65 -3.07
CA VAL A 96 5.08 -14.12 -4.19
C VAL A 96 5.32 -12.64 -3.94
N TYR A 97 6.57 -12.20 -4.04
CA TYR A 97 6.93 -10.80 -3.85
C TYR A 97 7.02 -10.07 -5.20
N PRO A 98 6.18 -9.05 -5.44
CA PRO A 98 6.31 -8.22 -6.64
C PRO A 98 7.55 -7.33 -6.54
N ILE A 99 8.56 -7.58 -7.39
CA ILE A 99 9.85 -6.87 -7.30
C ILE A 99 9.70 -5.35 -7.48
N LYS A 100 8.71 -4.90 -8.23
CA LYS A 100 8.38 -3.47 -8.45
C LYS A 100 8.10 -2.68 -7.17
N VAL A 101 7.68 -3.34 -6.08
CA VAL A 101 7.33 -2.68 -4.82
C VAL A 101 8.57 -2.05 -4.16
N ASN A 102 9.68 -2.78 -4.12
CA ASN A 102 10.99 -2.26 -3.76
C ASN A 102 12.07 -3.10 -4.44
N GLN A 103 12.66 -2.57 -5.51
CA GLN A 103 13.66 -3.25 -6.35
C GLN A 103 15.09 -3.14 -5.79
N GLN A 104 15.28 -2.53 -4.63
CA GLN A 104 16.61 -2.40 -4.07
C GLN A 104 17.19 -3.79 -3.77
N ARG A 105 18.36 -4.05 -4.33
CA ARG A 105 19.02 -5.34 -4.25
C ARG A 105 19.09 -5.91 -2.82
N PRO A 106 19.49 -5.15 -1.77
CA PRO A 106 19.54 -5.67 -0.40
C PRO A 106 18.16 -6.12 0.13
N VAL A 107 17.07 -5.48 -0.30
CA VAL A 107 15.71 -5.88 0.09
C VAL A 107 15.29 -7.17 -0.58
N VAL A 108 15.54 -7.29 -1.89
CA VAL A 108 15.16 -8.48 -2.66
C VAL A 108 16.00 -9.69 -2.24
N GLU A 109 17.31 -9.51 -2.08
CA GLU A 109 18.21 -10.57 -1.60
C GLU A 109 17.80 -11.06 -0.20
N GLU A 110 17.41 -10.17 0.70
CA GLU A 110 16.96 -10.57 2.05
C GLU A 110 15.67 -11.40 1.97
N LEU A 111 14.67 -10.94 1.19
CA LEU A 111 13.42 -11.67 1.00
C LEU A 111 13.66 -13.07 0.40
N VAL A 112 14.56 -13.20 -0.57
CA VAL A 112 14.92 -14.50 -1.19
C VAL A 112 15.66 -15.38 -0.18
N ARG A 113 16.68 -14.84 0.49
CA ARG A 113 17.51 -15.57 1.44
C ARG A 113 16.69 -16.16 2.59
N TYR A 114 15.94 -15.30 3.28
CA TYR A 114 15.13 -15.73 4.42
C TYR A 114 13.89 -16.51 3.97
N GLY A 115 13.26 -16.06 2.90
CA GLY A 115 12.06 -16.67 2.35
C GLY A 115 12.27 -18.06 1.73
N LYS A 116 13.52 -18.52 1.55
CA LYS A 116 13.85 -19.84 0.97
C LYS A 116 13.13 -20.98 1.70
N LYS A 117 13.06 -20.93 3.04
CA LYS A 117 12.34 -21.92 3.87
C LYS A 117 10.82 -21.92 3.70
N PHE A 118 10.26 -20.89 3.09
CA PHE A 118 8.84 -20.76 2.76
C PHE A 118 8.57 -20.86 1.26
N ASN A 119 9.62 -21.16 0.45
CA ASN A 119 9.54 -21.15 -1.01
C ASN A 119 8.94 -19.86 -1.57
N ILE A 120 9.36 -18.70 -1.03
CA ILE A 120 8.86 -17.40 -1.49
C ILE A 120 9.19 -17.25 -2.98
N GLY A 121 8.18 -16.88 -3.76
CA GLY A 121 8.31 -16.57 -5.18
C GLY A 121 8.57 -15.08 -5.41
N ILE A 122 8.88 -14.72 -6.65
CA ILE A 122 8.99 -13.33 -7.09
C ILE A 122 8.15 -13.10 -8.34
N GLU A 123 7.44 -11.96 -8.38
CA GLU A 123 6.77 -11.48 -9.59
C GLU A 123 7.64 -10.46 -10.31
N ALA A 124 7.72 -10.62 -11.63
CA ALA A 124 8.35 -9.71 -12.56
C ALA A 124 7.31 -9.20 -13.57
N GLY A 125 7.08 -7.89 -13.61
CA GLY A 125 6.13 -7.24 -14.51
C GLY A 125 6.76 -6.69 -15.80
N SER A 126 8.07 -6.89 -15.98
CA SER A 126 8.82 -6.43 -17.16
C SER A 126 10.04 -7.30 -17.45
N LYS A 127 10.56 -7.21 -18.68
CA LYS A 127 11.76 -7.93 -19.10
C LYS A 127 13.00 -7.62 -18.23
N PRO A 128 13.33 -6.36 -17.92
CA PRO A 128 14.43 -6.04 -17.01
C PRO A 128 14.25 -6.62 -15.61
N GLU A 129 13.01 -6.62 -15.09
CA GLU A 129 12.72 -7.24 -13.80
C GLU A 129 12.95 -8.75 -13.84
N LEU A 130 12.54 -9.44 -14.92
CA LEU A 130 12.80 -10.87 -15.06
C LEU A 130 14.31 -11.18 -15.07
N HIS A 131 15.13 -10.37 -15.75
CA HIS A 131 16.59 -10.53 -15.70
C HIS A 131 17.12 -10.39 -14.27
N ALA A 132 16.66 -9.41 -13.50
CA ALA A 132 17.06 -9.22 -12.11
C ALA A 132 16.62 -10.41 -11.23
N VAL A 133 15.39 -10.91 -11.42
CA VAL A 133 14.86 -12.07 -10.70
C VAL A 133 15.67 -13.33 -11.00
N LEU A 134 15.98 -13.59 -12.26
CA LEU A 134 16.77 -14.76 -12.65
C LEU A 134 18.21 -14.73 -12.09
N ALA A 135 18.77 -13.54 -11.91
CA ALA A 135 20.11 -13.37 -11.34
C ALA A 135 20.15 -13.64 -9.81
N ILE A 136 19.03 -13.46 -9.11
CA ILE A 136 18.98 -13.54 -7.63
C ILE A 136 18.33 -14.85 -7.16
N MET A 137 17.32 -15.35 -7.90
CA MET A 137 16.54 -16.52 -7.49
C MET A 137 17.30 -17.82 -7.71
N ASP A 138 17.88 -18.37 -6.65
CA ASP A 138 18.62 -19.64 -6.65
C ASP A 138 17.73 -20.87 -6.34
N ASN A 139 16.60 -20.67 -5.63
CA ASN A 139 15.69 -21.77 -5.26
C ASN A 139 14.91 -22.28 -6.48
N PRO A 140 15.09 -23.55 -6.90
CA PRO A 140 14.37 -24.10 -8.07
C PRO A 140 12.87 -24.33 -7.81
N ASP A 141 12.47 -24.48 -6.54
CA ASP A 141 11.08 -24.72 -6.16
C ASP A 141 10.26 -23.44 -6.04
N ALA A 142 10.93 -22.28 -6.01
CA ALA A 142 10.28 -20.99 -5.92
C ALA A 142 9.58 -20.61 -7.22
N ILE A 143 8.38 -20.06 -7.10
CA ILE A 143 7.56 -19.63 -8.23
C ILE A 143 8.04 -18.27 -8.74
N ILE A 144 8.17 -18.15 -10.06
CA ILE A 144 8.36 -16.86 -10.74
C ILE A 144 7.10 -16.56 -11.54
N ILE A 145 6.46 -15.43 -11.28
CA ILE A 145 5.27 -14.95 -11.98
C ILE A 145 5.68 -13.86 -12.96
N CYS A 146 5.41 -14.04 -14.24
CA CYS A 146 5.64 -13.03 -15.29
C CYS A 146 4.33 -12.33 -15.63
N ASN A 147 4.06 -11.20 -14.98
CA ASN A 147 2.95 -10.29 -15.26
C ASN A 147 3.32 -9.20 -16.29
N GLY A 148 2.44 -8.25 -16.52
CA GLY A 148 2.64 -7.13 -17.43
C GLY A 148 2.60 -7.49 -18.91
N TYR A 149 2.78 -6.51 -19.77
CA TYR A 149 2.83 -6.74 -21.21
C TYR A 149 4.12 -7.45 -21.61
N LYS A 150 3.95 -8.47 -22.49
CA LYS A 150 5.07 -9.28 -22.93
C LYS A 150 5.25 -9.18 -24.43
N ASP A 151 6.45 -8.74 -24.81
CA ASP A 151 6.95 -8.87 -26.16
C ASP A 151 7.54 -10.28 -26.40
N GLU A 152 8.01 -10.53 -27.60
CA GLU A 152 8.59 -11.80 -28.01
C GLU A 152 9.82 -12.17 -27.13
N ASP A 153 10.72 -11.20 -26.88
CA ASP A 153 11.93 -11.41 -26.07
C ASP A 153 11.61 -11.75 -24.60
N PHE A 154 10.57 -11.13 -24.01
CA PHE A 154 10.18 -11.43 -22.64
C PHE A 154 9.66 -12.87 -22.52
N ILE A 155 8.81 -13.29 -23.46
CA ILE A 155 8.24 -14.65 -23.49
C ILE A 155 9.37 -15.65 -23.74
N GLU A 156 10.27 -15.36 -24.68
CA GLU A 156 11.42 -16.22 -24.98
C GLU A 156 12.31 -16.42 -23.76
N LEU A 157 12.68 -15.33 -23.05
CA LEU A 157 13.46 -15.38 -21.83
C LEU A 157 12.78 -16.25 -20.75
N ALA A 158 11.47 -16.10 -20.58
CA ALA A 158 10.70 -16.90 -19.61
C ALA A 158 10.70 -18.40 -19.99
N LEU A 159 10.53 -18.74 -21.26
CA LEU A 159 10.58 -20.13 -21.74
C LEU A 159 11.98 -20.74 -21.59
N LEU A 160 13.04 -19.98 -21.89
CA LEU A 160 14.42 -20.44 -21.72
C LEU A 160 14.75 -20.67 -20.23
N ALA A 161 14.32 -19.78 -19.35
CA ALA A 161 14.49 -19.95 -17.92
C ALA A 161 13.69 -21.17 -17.39
N GLN A 162 12.50 -21.44 -17.92
CA GLN A 162 11.74 -22.65 -17.61
C GLN A 162 12.50 -23.90 -18.09
N LYS A 163 13.12 -23.87 -19.27
CA LYS A 163 13.96 -24.96 -19.79
C LYS A 163 15.18 -25.21 -18.91
N MET A 164 15.69 -24.18 -18.22
CA MET A 164 16.77 -24.28 -17.22
C MET A 164 16.30 -24.79 -15.87
N GLY A 165 15.03 -25.19 -15.72
CA GLY A 165 14.47 -25.76 -14.50
C GLY A 165 13.83 -24.75 -13.55
N LYS A 166 13.65 -23.48 -13.94
CA LYS A 166 12.90 -22.52 -13.12
C LYS A 166 11.39 -22.76 -13.22
N LYS A 167 10.67 -22.62 -12.10
CA LYS A 167 9.21 -22.76 -12.05
C LYS A 167 8.54 -21.41 -12.41
N ILE A 168 8.40 -21.16 -13.70
CA ILE A 168 7.88 -19.89 -14.24
C ILE A 168 6.45 -20.05 -14.72
N PHE A 169 5.61 -19.06 -14.47
CA PHE A 169 4.27 -18.89 -15.05
C PHE A 169 4.25 -17.63 -15.91
N ILE A 170 3.85 -17.76 -17.17
CA ILE A 170 3.67 -16.65 -18.11
C ILE A 170 2.20 -16.24 -18.04
N VAL A 171 1.90 -15.15 -17.35
CA VAL A 171 0.53 -14.68 -17.12
C VAL A 171 0.09 -13.81 -18.30
N VAL A 172 -0.85 -14.33 -19.08
CA VAL A 172 -1.38 -13.68 -20.27
C VAL A 172 -2.26 -12.50 -19.89
N GLU A 173 -1.91 -11.33 -20.36
CA GLU A 173 -2.62 -10.06 -20.14
C GLU A 173 -3.42 -9.61 -21.36
N LYS A 174 -3.02 -10.10 -22.56
CA LYS A 174 -3.64 -9.83 -23.85
C LYS A 174 -3.68 -11.07 -24.73
N PHE A 175 -4.73 -11.23 -25.50
CA PHE A 175 -4.91 -12.39 -26.40
C PHE A 175 -3.71 -12.62 -27.35
N ASN A 176 -3.08 -11.56 -27.86
CA ASN A 176 -1.93 -11.70 -28.78
C ASN A 176 -0.71 -12.38 -28.13
N GLU A 177 -0.55 -12.29 -26.81
CA GLU A 177 0.52 -12.99 -26.10
C GLU A 177 0.40 -14.50 -26.23
N LEU A 178 -0.82 -15.05 -26.29
CA LEU A 178 -1.05 -16.49 -26.56
C LEU A 178 -0.48 -16.94 -27.89
N LYS A 179 -0.62 -16.12 -28.94
CA LYS A 179 -0.07 -16.43 -30.26
C LYS A 179 1.47 -16.47 -30.23
N LEU A 180 2.10 -15.53 -29.51
CA LEU A 180 3.55 -15.51 -29.32
C LEU A 180 4.01 -16.73 -28.51
N ILE A 181 3.33 -17.05 -27.41
CA ILE A 181 3.64 -18.24 -26.59
C ILE A 181 3.55 -19.50 -27.46
N ALA A 182 2.47 -19.68 -28.24
CA ALA A 182 2.26 -20.84 -29.10
C ALA A 182 3.33 -20.98 -30.20
N LYS A 183 3.82 -19.84 -30.74
CA LYS A 183 4.95 -19.81 -31.69
C LYS A 183 6.25 -20.22 -31.01
N LEU A 184 6.59 -19.56 -29.93
CA LEU A 184 7.91 -19.70 -29.27
C LEU A 184 8.06 -21.05 -28.55
N CYS A 185 7.01 -21.59 -27.94
CA CYS A 185 7.07 -22.90 -27.30
C CYS A 185 7.41 -24.02 -28.31
N LYS A 186 6.92 -23.92 -29.56
CA LYS A 186 7.29 -24.84 -30.65
C LYS A 186 8.74 -24.67 -31.08
N THR A 187 9.22 -23.43 -31.20
CA THR A 187 10.60 -23.11 -31.55
C THR A 187 11.59 -23.66 -30.54
N HIS A 188 11.35 -23.42 -29.26
CA HIS A 188 12.24 -23.82 -28.16
C HIS A 188 11.99 -25.25 -27.64
N LYS A 189 10.92 -25.90 -28.11
CA LYS A 189 10.50 -27.25 -27.66
C LYS A 189 10.29 -27.32 -26.14
N VAL A 190 9.59 -26.32 -25.59
CA VAL A 190 9.28 -26.20 -24.16
C VAL A 190 7.76 -26.04 -24.01
N LEU A 191 7.13 -26.86 -23.16
CA LEU A 191 5.73 -26.68 -22.79
C LEU A 191 5.64 -25.54 -21.77
N PRO A 192 4.91 -24.45 -22.07
CA PRO A 192 4.82 -23.31 -21.14
C PRO A 192 3.91 -23.62 -19.96
N ASN A 193 4.16 -23.02 -18.79
CA ASN A 193 3.14 -22.87 -17.76
C ASN A 193 2.43 -21.55 -18.00
N ILE A 194 1.20 -21.64 -18.49
CA ILE A 194 0.39 -20.46 -18.84
C ILE A 194 -0.49 -20.09 -17.65
N GLY A 195 -0.44 -18.81 -17.25
CA GLY A 195 -1.44 -18.16 -16.43
C GLY A 195 -2.38 -17.34 -17.31
N ILE A 196 -3.63 -17.21 -16.92
CA ILE A 196 -4.58 -16.30 -17.59
C ILE A 196 -5.01 -15.26 -16.56
N ARG A 197 -4.74 -13.97 -16.84
CA ARG A 197 -5.27 -12.88 -16.03
C ARG A 197 -6.70 -12.59 -16.41
N ILE A 198 -7.58 -12.64 -15.41
CA ILE A 198 -9.01 -12.38 -15.54
C ILE A 198 -9.34 -10.96 -15.09
N LYS A 199 -10.27 -10.30 -15.77
CA LYS A 199 -10.88 -9.05 -15.31
C LYS A 199 -12.01 -9.37 -14.36
N LEU A 200 -11.96 -8.81 -13.15
CA LEU A 200 -13.03 -8.94 -12.17
C LEU A 200 -13.99 -7.75 -12.27
N ALA A 201 -15.30 -8.02 -12.33
CA ALA A 201 -16.33 -7.00 -12.35
C ALA A 201 -16.52 -6.35 -10.96
N ALA A 202 -16.12 -7.04 -9.89
CA ALA A 202 -16.36 -6.64 -8.51
C ALA A 202 -15.64 -5.37 -8.04
N PHE A 203 -14.70 -4.83 -8.82
CA PHE A 203 -13.83 -3.71 -8.44
C PHE A 203 -13.98 -2.53 -9.40
N GLY A 204 -14.62 -1.49 -8.94
CA GLY A 204 -14.79 -0.22 -9.62
C GLY A 204 -15.18 0.88 -8.63
N SER A 205 -14.31 1.30 -7.68
CA SER A 205 -14.41 2.57 -6.94
C SER A 205 -13.25 2.79 -5.95
N GLY A 206 -12.40 3.81 -6.16
CA GLY A 206 -11.32 4.24 -5.28
C GLY A 206 -10.16 4.94 -6.01
N LYS A 207 -9.32 5.64 -5.30
CA LYS A 207 -8.20 6.47 -5.85
C LYS A 207 -7.18 5.71 -6.74
N TRP A 208 -7.23 4.36 -6.76
CA TRP A 208 -6.38 3.43 -7.53
C TRP A 208 -7.21 2.47 -8.40
N GLU A 209 -8.41 2.89 -8.80
CA GLU A 209 -9.40 2.08 -9.56
C GLU A 209 -8.98 1.74 -10.98
N GLU A 210 -8.06 2.49 -11.56
CA GLU A 210 -7.64 2.29 -12.95
C GLU A 210 -6.96 0.94 -13.22
N SER A 211 -6.56 0.21 -12.17
CA SER A 211 -5.88 -1.09 -12.30
C SER A 211 -6.77 -2.32 -12.15
N GLY A 212 -8.05 -2.15 -11.80
CA GLY A 212 -9.03 -3.23 -11.58
C GLY A 212 -10.36 -3.00 -12.32
N GLY A 213 -11.24 -4.01 -12.33
CA GLY A 213 -12.57 -3.95 -12.95
C GLY A 213 -12.57 -4.06 -14.48
N ASP A 214 -13.77 -3.96 -15.09
CA ASP A 214 -13.97 -4.09 -16.54
C ASP A 214 -13.19 -3.08 -17.38
N LYS A 215 -12.87 -1.91 -16.81
CA LYS A 215 -12.08 -0.86 -17.47
C LYS A 215 -10.55 -1.06 -17.33
N SER A 216 -10.11 -2.12 -16.66
CA SER A 216 -8.68 -2.43 -16.53
C SER A 216 -8.02 -2.57 -17.90
N LYS A 217 -6.81 -1.99 -18.04
CA LYS A 217 -5.96 -2.17 -19.23
C LYS A 217 -5.45 -3.61 -19.37
N PHE A 218 -5.52 -4.40 -18.30
CA PHE A 218 -4.90 -5.71 -18.17
C PHE A 218 -5.94 -6.81 -17.93
N GLY A 219 -5.63 -7.99 -18.45
CA GLY A 219 -6.46 -9.18 -18.30
C GLY A 219 -7.48 -9.34 -19.40
N LEU A 220 -8.01 -10.54 -19.51
CA LEU A 220 -8.98 -10.94 -20.50
C LEU A 220 -10.41 -10.80 -19.96
N THR A 221 -11.32 -10.35 -20.83
CA THR A 221 -12.75 -10.37 -20.59
C THR A 221 -13.29 -11.82 -20.67
N PRO A 222 -14.48 -12.11 -20.15
CA PRO A 222 -15.08 -13.45 -20.28
C PRO A 222 -15.14 -13.95 -21.73
N SER A 223 -15.45 -13.08 -22.70
CA SER A 223 -15.45 -13.43 -24.13
C SER A 223 -14.06 -13.83 -24.62
N GLU A 224 -13.04 -12.99 -24.33
CA GLU A 224 -11.65 -13.28 -24.69
C GLU A 224 -11.10 -14.55 -24.02
N ILE A 225 -11.60 -14.91 -22.82
CA ILE A 225 -11.23 -16.17 -22.15
C ILE A 225 -11.77 -17.37 -22.94
N ILE A 226 -13.00 -17.33 -23.43
CA ILE A 226 -13.56 -18.39 -24.26
C ILE A 226 -12.75 -18.54 -25.57
N ASP A 227 -12.45 -17.41 -26.24
CA ASP A 227 -11.62 -17.41 -27.43
C ASP A 227 -10.21 -17.97 -27.15
N ALA A 228 -9.63 -17.64 -25.98
CA ALA A 228 -8.33 -18.14 -25.53
C ALA A 228 -8.35 -19.66 -25.32
N VAL A 229 -9.38 -20.18 -24.67
CA VAL A 229 -9.55 -21.63 -24.45
C VAL A 229 -9.68 -22.36 -25.79
N ASP A 230 -10.47 -21.85 -26.74
CA ASP A 230 -10.65 -22.44 -28.05
C ASP A 230 -9.36 -22.39 -28.89
N PHE A 231 -8.62 -21.28 -28.83
CA PHE A 231 -7.31 -21.16 -29.45
C PHE A 231 -6.33 -22.19 -28.88
N LEU A 232 -6.24 -22.30 -27.54
CA LEU A 232 -5.32 -23.22 -26.88
C LEU A 232 -5.67 -24.69 -27.11
N LYS A 233 -6.95 -25.04 -27.28
CA LYS A 233 -7.39 -26.38 -27.73
C LYS A 233 -6.86 -26.69 -29.12
N LYS A 234 -6.99 -25.75 -30.07
CA LYS A 234 -6.48 -25.91 -31.45
C LYS A 234 -4.97 -26.12 -31.49
N GLU A 235 -4.26 -25.35 -30.67
CA GLU A 235 -2.77 -25.42 -30.54
C GLU A 235 -2.28 -26.59 -29.69
N LYS A 236 -3.17 -27.39 -29.08
CA LYS A 236 -2.88 -28.52 -28.17
C LYS A 236 -2.10 -28.06 -26.93
N LEU A 237 -2.39 -26.86 -26.44
CA LEU A 237 -1.76 -26.23 -25.29
C LEU A 237 -2.74 -26.02 -24.10
N LEU A 238 -3.95 -26.59 -24.15
CA LEU A 238 -4.93 -26.38 -23.09
C LEU A 238 -4.43 -26.88 -21.72
N ASP A 239 -3.73 -28.01 -21.69
CA ASP A 239 -3.14 -28.56 -20.46
C ASP A 239 -2.00 -27.72 -19.87
N SER A 240 -1.47 -26.79 -20.65
CA SER A 240 -0.49 -25.81 -20.21
C SER A 240 -1.08 -24.67 -19.38
N VAL A 241 -2.42 -24.50 -19.40
CA VAL A 241 -3.11 -23.49 -18.60
C VAL A 241 -3.20 -23.98 -17.16
N LYS A 242 -2.27 -23.53 -16.33
CA LYS A 242 -2.09 -24.00 -14.95
C LYS A 242 -2.53 -23.01 -13.89
N LEU A 243 -2.65 -21.73 -14.26
CA LEU A 243 -2.88 -20.66 -13.31
C LEU A 243 -3.95 -19.69 -13.82
N ILE A 244 -4.82 -19.26 -12.93
CA ILE A 244 -5.60 -18.04 -13.12
C ILE A 244 -5.04 -16.96 -12.21
N HIS A 245 -4.91 -15.75 -12.74
CA HIS A 245 -4.47 -14.58 -12.00
C HIS A 245 -5.57 -13.52 -11.98
N CYS A 246 -5.78 -12.92 -10.83
CA CYS A 246 -6.59 -11.71 -10.72
C CYS A 246 -5.89 -10.71 -9.81
N HIS A 247 -6.02 -9.43 -10.11
CA HIS A 247 -5.49 -8.38 -9.26
C HIS A 247 -6.64 -7.67 -8.56
N LEU A 248 -6.79 -7.93 -7.26
CA LEU A 248 -7.87 -7.36 -6.46
C LEU A 248 -7.73 -5.84 -6.24
N GLY A 249 -6.54 -5.28 -6.46
CA GLY A 249 -6.23 -3.86 -6.27
C GLY A 249 -5.02 -3.65 -5.38
N SER A 250 -4.74 -2.39 -5.05
CA SER A 250 -3.66 -2.02 -4.12
C SER A 250 -4.26 -1.29 -2.92
N GLN A 251 -3.77 -1.58 -1.70
CA GLN A 251 -4.25 -0.98 -0.46
C GLN A 251 -5.80 -1.07 -0.34
N ILE A 252 -6.33 -2.28 -0.37
CA ILE A 252 -7.77 -2.46 -0.21
C ILE A 252 -8.12 -2.28 1.27
N THR A 253 -8.87 -1.23 1.57
CA THR A 253 -9.13 -0.81 2.96
C THR A 253 -10.27 -1.58 3.63
N ASN A 254 -11.15 -2.22 2.85
CA ASN A 254 -12.36 -2.86 3.34
C ASN A 254 -12.42 -4.35 2.95
N ILE A 255 -12.49 -5.22 3.97
CA ILE A 255 -12.55 -6.68 3.79
C ILE A 255 -13.73 -7.14 2.92
N ARG A 256 -14.87 -6.43 2.97
CA ARG A 256 -16.05 -6.79 2.15
C ARG A 256 -15.76 -6.73 0.65
N LYS A 257 -14.90 -5.78 0.23
CA LYS A 257 -14.46 -5.70 -1.18
C LYS A 257 -13.64 -6.93 -1.55
N ILE A 258 -12.69 -7.32 -0.68
CA ILE A 258 -11.87 -8.52 -0.85
C ILE A 258 -12.77 -9.76 -0.99
N LYS A 259 -13.68 -9.98 -0.05
CA LYS A 259 -14.64 -11.10 -0.09
C LYS A 259 -15.41 -11.20 -1.40
N LYS A 260 -15.85 -10.06 -1.93
CA LYS A 260 -16.58 -10.01 -3.21
C LYS A 260 -15.69 -10.45 -4.38
N GLY A 261 -14.46 -9.95 -4.46
CA GLY A 261 -13.52 -10.34 -5.52
C GLY A 261 -13.06 -11.79 -5.43
N LEU A 262 -12.84 -12.29 -4.21
CA LEU A 262 -12.49 -13.69 -3.99
C LEU A 262 -13.59 -14.66 -4.47
N LYS A 263 -14.87 -14.33 -4.21
CA LYS A 263 -16.01 -15.12 -4.72
C LYS A 263 -16.03 -15.16 -6.24
N GLU A 264 -15.78 -14.04 -6.91
CA GLU A 264 -15.73 -13.98 -8.36
C GLU A 264 -14.52 -14.76 -8.91
N ALA A 265 -13.32 -14.62 -8.33
CA ALA A 265 -12.14 -15.39 -8.70
C ALA A 265 -12.35 -16.90 -8.55
N ALA A 266 -12.98 -17.32 -7.44
CA ALA A 266 -13.33 -18.73 -7.21
C ALA A 266 -14.30 -19.26 -8.27
N GLN A 267 -15.27 -18.46 -8.75
CA GLN A 267 -16.14 -18.85 -9.84
C GLN A 267 -15.38 -19.00 -11.16
N PHE A 268 -14.45 -18.11 -11.48
CA PHE A 268 -13.58 -18.27 -12.65
C PHE A 268 -12.76 -19.57 -12.57
N TYR A 269 -12.21 -19.91 -11.40
CA TYR A 269 -11.55 -21.19 -11.20
C TYR A 269 -12.44 -22.35 -11.60
N ILE A 270 -13.66 -22.41 -11.09
CA ILE A 270 -14.63 -23.48 -11.40
C ILE A 270 -14.98 -23.54 -12.87
N GLN A 271 -15.28 -22.37 -13.49
CA GLN A 271 -15.69 -22.36 -14.90
C GLN A 271 -14.54 -22.74 -15.84
N MET A 272 -13.31 -22.29 -15.56
CA MET A 272 -12.14 -22.69 -16.35
C MET A 272 -11.86 -24.20 -16.23
N ARG A 273 -12.04 -24.79 -15.05
CA ARG A 273 -11.96 -26.25 -14.85
C ARG A 273 -13.03 -26.98 -15.69
N LYS A 274 -14.28 -26.47 -15.70
CA LYS A 274 -15.37 -27.04 -16.52
C LYS A 274 -15.11 -26.95 -18.03
N LEU A 275 -14.38 -25.92 -18.48
CA LEU A 275 -13.94 -25.77 -19.88
C LEU A 275 -12.79 -26.72 -20.27
N GLY A 276 -12.26 -27.48 -19.31
CA GLY A 276 -11.19 -28.46 -19.50
C GLY A 276 -9.78 -27.95 -19.24
N CYS A 277 -9.61 -26.72 -18.71
CA CYS A 277 -8.32 -26.23 -18.30
C CYS A 277 -7.82 -26.96 -17.04
N ASN A 278 -6.55 -27.33 -17.00
CA ASN A 278 -5.95 -27.98 -15.84
C ASN A 278 -5.39 -26.95 -14.85
N ILE A 279 -6.28 -26.10 -14.30
CA ILE A 279 -5.90 -25.08 -13.32
C ILE A 279 -5.44 -25.74 -12.01
N GLU A 280 -4.20 -25.45 -11.62
CA GLU A 280 -3.57 -25.93 -10.40
C GLU A 280 -3.37 -24.78 -9.38
N PHE A 281 -3.32 -23.52 -9.85
CA PHE A 281 -3.03 -22.35 -9.05
C PHE A 281 -4.08 -21.25 -9.26
N VAL A 282 -4.44 -20.60 -8.16
CA VAL A 282 -5.21 -19.35 -8.16
C VAL A 282 -4.36 -18.28 -7.52
N ASP A 283 -3.94 -17.31 -8.32
CA ASP A 283 -3.20 -16.14 -7.88
C ASP A 283 -4.18 -14.97 -7.72
N ILE A 284 -4.42 -14.56 -6.49
CA ILE A 284 -5.33 -13.47 -6.17
C ILE A 284 -4.64 -12.10 -6.20
N GLY A 285 -3.37 -12.07 -6.63
CA GLY A 285 -2.58 -10.85 -6.77
C GLY A 285 -2.29 -10.17 -5.45
N GLY A 286 -2.16 -8.85 -5.50
CA GLY A 286 -2.02 -7.99 -4.33
C GLY A 286 -3.35 -7.66 -3.67
N GLY A 287 -3.33 -6.62 -2.83
CA GLY A 287 -4.54 -6.10 -2.20
C GLY A 287 -4.51 -6.10 -0.69
N LEU A 288 -3.76 -7.00 -0.06
CA LEU A 288 -3.52 -6.96 1.38
C LEU A 288 -2.95 -5.60 1.77
N GLY A 289 -3.76 -4.81 2.48
CA GLY A 289 -3.42 -3.44 2.85
C GLY A 289 -2.56 -3.36 4.10
N VAL A 290 -2.10 -2.15 4.38
CA VAL A 290 -1.34 -1.78 5.58
C VAL A 290 -2.10 -0.68 6.31
N ASP A 291 -2.18 -0.78 7.61
CA ASP A 291 -2.75 0.24 8.48
C ASP A 291 -1.64 1.25 8.83
N TYR A 292 -1.48 2.28 7.96
CA TYR A 292 -0.41 3.27 8.09
C TYR A 292 -0.63 4.27 9.22
N ASP A 293 -1.86 4.51 9.62
CA ASP A 293 -2.22 5.44 10.70
C ASP A 293 -2.68 4.74 11.98
N GLY A 294 -2.85 3.43 11.93
CA GLY A 294 -3.25 2.61 13.08
C GLY A 294 -4.70 2.75 13.51
N THR A 295 -5.57 3.40 12.71
CA THR A 295 -6.96 3.68 13.10
C THR A 295 -7.90 2.52 12.91
N ARG A 296 -7.52 1.49 12.16
CA ARG A 296 -8.33 0.31 11.82
C ARG A 296 -9.67 0.68 11.18
N THR A 297 -9.63 1.66 10.29
CA THR A 297 -10.80 2.17 9.56
C THR A 297 -10.74 1.82 8.07
N THR A 298 -11.72 2.31 7.29
CA THR A 298 -11.76 2.11 5.83
C THR A 298 -11.21 3.29 5.04
N ILE A 299 -10.54 4.24 5.67
CA ILE A 299 -9.88 5.36 4.98
C ILE A 299 -8.65 4.89 4.20
N SER A 300 -8.16 5.69 3.27
CA SER A 300 -7.10 5.31 2.33
C SER A 300 -5.76 4.92 2.98
N SER A 301 -5.49 5.43 4.19
CA SER A 301 -4.29 5.14 4.99
C SER A 301 -4.46 3.98 5.97
N SER A 302 -5.63 3.33 6.02
CA SER A 302 -5.93 2.29 7.00
C SER A 302 -6.56 1.05 6.37
N ILE A 303 -6.81 0.02 7.19
CA ILE A 303 -7.56 -1.20 6.85
C ILE A 303 -8.42 -1.63 8.05
N ASN A 304 -9.61 -2.18 7.77
CA ASN A 304 -10.54 -2.64 8.80
C ASN A 304 -10.48 -4.14 9.09
N TYR A 305 -9.39 -4.81 8.72
CA TYR A 305 -9.22 -6.27 8.87
C TYR A 305 -7.79 -6.65 9.27
N SER A 306 -7.63 -7.87 9.76
CA SER A 306 -6.32 -8.45 10.08
C SER A 306 -5.78 -9.32 8.94
N VAL A 307 -4.47 -9.65 9.00
CA VAL A 307 -3.86 -10.62 8.08
C VAL A 307 -4.51 -12.00 8.21
N GLN A 308 -4.92 -12.40 9.43
CA GLN A 308 -5.60 -13.66 9.65
C GLN A 308 -6.98 -13.69 9.00
N GLU A 309 -7.76 -12.61 9.13
CA GLU A 309 -9.07 -12.51 8.47
C GLU A 309 -8.93 -12.55 6.94
N TYR A 310 -7.92 -11.86 6.38
CA TYR A 310 -7.61 -11.95 4.94
C TYR A 310 -7.28 -13.38 4.50
N ALA A 311 -6.48 -14.11 5.29
CA ALA A 311 -6.13 -15.49 5.00
C ALA A 311 -7.35 -16.42 5.08
N ASN A 312 -8.17 -16.29 6.13
CA ASN A 312 -9.38 -17.07 6.33
C ASN A 312 -10.37 -16.91 5.16
N ASP A 313 -10.61 -15.64 4.75
CA ASP A 313 -11.52 -15.35 3.65
C ASP A 313 -11.01 -15.86 2.30
N SER A 314 -9.68 -15.79 2.09
CA SER A 314 -9.06 -16.27 0.84
C SER A 314 -9.15 -17.79 0.73
N ILE A 315 -8.88 -18.51 1.80
CA ILE A 315 -8.94 -19.98 1.85
C ILE A 315 -10.38 -20.46 1.73
N SER A 316 -11.30 -19.94 2.57
CA SER A 316 -12.69 -20.42 2.61
C SER A 316 -13.41 -20.19 1.29
N ALA A 317 -13.18 -19.06 0.61
CA ALA A 317 -13.84 -18.78 -0.67
C ALA A 317 -13.46 -19.79 -1.76
N LEU A 318 -12.19 -20.20 -1.83
CA LEU A 318 -11.72 -21.17 -2.82
C LEU A 318 -12.17 -22.60 -2.47
N GLN A 319 -12.09 -22.95 -1.20
CA GLN A 319 -12.54 -24.25 -0.70
C GLN A 319 -14.02 -24.46 -0.95
N ASP A 320 -14.87 -23.54 -0.51
CA ASP A 320 -16.31 -23.62 -0.68
C ASP A 320 -16.71 -23.82 -2.16
N ALA A 321 -16.05 -23.10 -3.06
CA ALA A 321 -16.33 -23.23 -4.49
C ALA A 321 -15.86 -24.57 -5.04
N ALA A 322 -14.67 -25.04 -4.65
CA ALA A 322 -14.11 -26.31 -5.08
C ALA A 322 -14.97 -27.50 -4.59
N ASP A 323 -15.28 -27.54 -3.28
CA ASP A 323 -16.09 -28.61 -2.67
C ASP A 323 -17.48 -28.69 -3.29
N LYS A 324 -18.17 -27.57 -3.45
CA LYS A 324 -19.52 -27.52 -4.08
C LYS A 324 -19.56 -28.05 -5.52
N ASN A 325 -18.44 -28.00 -6.24
CA ASN A 325 -18.36 -28.42 -7.62
C ASN A 325 -17.57 -29.72 -7.83
N GLY A 326 -17.04 -30.34 -6.77
CA GLY A 326 -16.28 -31.59 -6.84
C GLY A 326 -14.93 -31.46 -7.53
N PHE A 327 -14.32 -30.26 -7.49
CA PHE A 327 -12.97 -30.04 -7.99
C PHE A 327 -11.93 -30.04 -6.86
N PRO A 328 -10.64 -30.36 -7.16
CA PRO A 328 -9.58 -30.27 -6.16
C PRO A 328 -9.41 -28.83 -5.67
N HIS A 329 -8.91 -28.66 -4.44
CA HIS A 329 -8.52 -27.36 -3.94
C HIS A 329 -7.29 -26.87 -4.72
N PRO A 330 -7.31 -25.66 -5.29
CA PRO A 330 -6.14 -25.11 -5.99
C PRO A 330 -5.06 -24.68 -5.00
N ASN A 331 -3.81 -24.60 -5.46
CA ASN A 331 -2.81 -23.87 -4.70
C ASN A 331 -3.12 -22.36 -4.77
N LEU A 332 -2.96 -21.67 -3.65
CA LEU A 332 -3.24 -20.25 -3.54
C LEU A 332 -1.94 -19.44 -3.59
N ILE A 333 -1.90 -18.42 -4.44
CA ILE A 333 -0.81 -17.45 -4.51
C ILE A 333 -1.33 -16.06 -4.11
N THR A 334 -0.52 -15.31 -3.36
CA THR A 334 -0.73 -13.87 -3.13
C THR A 334 0.51 -13.07 -3.49
N GLU A 335 0.32 -11.88 -4.07
CA GLU A 335 1.37 -10.92 -4.43
C GLU A 335 1.39 -9.73 -3.46
N SER A 336 1.47 -9.99 -2.16
CA SER A 336 1.27 -9.02 -1.07
C SER A 336 2.54 -8.20 -0.73
N GLY A 337 3.15 -7.56 -1.73
CA GLY A 337 4.43 -6.86 -1.57
C GLY A 337 4.43 -5.76 -0.51
N ARG A 338 3.41 -4.88 -0.51
CA ARG A 338 3.25 -3.80 0.48
C ARG A 338 3.24 -4.34 1.92
N ALA A 339 2.49 -5.40 2.18
CA ALA A 339 2.38 -5.98 3.51
C ALA A 339 3.69 -6.62 4.01
N LEU A 340 4.58 -6.99 3.10
CA LEU A 340 5.93 -7.47 3.43
C LEU A 340 6.88 -6.33 3.79
N THR A 341 6.87 -5.22 3.02
CA THR A 341 7.95 -4.23 3.06
C THR A 341 7.61 -2.93 3.80
N ALA A 342 6.35 -2.63 4.11
CA ALA A 342 5.96 -1.30 4.61
C ALA A 342 6.70 -0.86 5.88
N HIS A 343 7.01 -1.76 6.79
CA HIS A 343 7.57 -1.43 8.12
C HIS A 343 9.09 -1.58 8.21
N HIS A 344 9.78 -2.05 7.16
CA HIS A 344 11.19 -2.43 7.27
C HIS A 344 12.17 -1.26 7.30
N SER A 345 11.72 -0.04 7.00
CA SER A 345 12.60 1.12 6.92
C SER A 345 11.98 2.38 7.51
N VAL A 346 12.85 3.25 8.03
CA VAL A 346 12.53 4.56 8.59
C VAL A 346 13.42 5.61 7.95
N LEU A 347 12.83 6.65 7.38
CA LEU A 347 13.55 7.82 6.90
C LEU A 347 13.61 8.85 8.03
N VAL A 348 14.83 9.31 8.34
CA VAL A 348 15.08 10.35 9.33
C VAL A 348 15.70 11.57 8.64
N PHE A 349 15.11 12.72 8.88
CA PHE A 349 15.58 14.00 8.32
C PHE A 349 15.36 15.15 9.29
N ASN A 350 16.11 16.24 9.10
CA ASN A 350 15.98 17.45 9.89
C ASN A 350 14.81 18.30 9.38
N VAL A 351 14.13 18.98 10.30
CA VAL A 351 13.22 20.07 9.95
C VAL A 351 14.08 21.28 9.55
N LEU A 352 14.01 21.66 8.29
CA LEU A 352 14.80 22.79 7.76
C LEU A 352 14.12 24.13 8.07
N GLU A 353 12.80 24.18 7.89
CA GLU A 353 12.01 25.40 8.05
C GLU A 353 10.57 25.06 8.39
N THR A 354 9.91 25.95 9.10
CA THR A 354 8.47 25.86 9.40
C THR A 354 7.78 27.11 8.90
N THR A 355 6.62 26.94 8.27
CA THR A 355 5.75 28.06 7.93
C THR A 355 4.77 28.29 9.07
N SER A 356 4.81 29.46 9.66
CA SER A 356 3.88 29.91 10.68
C SER A 356 3.33 31.28 10.33
N PRO A 357 2.11 31.60 10.73
CA PRO A 357 1.61 32.98 10.64
C PRO A 357 2.53 33.94 11.38
N PRO A 358 2.63 35.20 10.93
CA PRO A 358 3.39 36.22 11.62
C PRO A 358 2.91 36.36 13.07
N LYS A 359 3.82 36.37 14.03
CA LYS A 359 3.51 36.72 15.42
C LYS A 359 3.44 38.23 15.51
N GLN A 360 2.27 38.77 15.47
CA GLN A 360 2.00 40.20 15.66
C GLN A 360 1.08 40.36 16.85
N THR A 361 1.32 41.42 17.64
CA THR A 361 0.53 41.79 18.79
C THR A 361 -0.24 43.04 18.48
N TYR A 362 -1.23 43.42 19.33
CA TYR A 362 -2.00 44.63 19.17
C TYR A 362 -1.11 45.88 18.96
N GLU A 363 0.00 45.98 19.65
CA GLU A 363 0.93 47.13 19.60
C GLU A 363 1.62 47.32 18.22
N ASP A 364 1.64 46.26 17.40
CA ASP A 364 2.23 46.29 16.07
C ASP A 364 1.33 47.01 15.05
N PHE A 365 0.02 47.21 15.38
CA PHE A 365 -0.93 47.78 14.48
C PHE A 365 -1.23 49.25 14.82
N LYS A 366 -0.95 50.14 13.86
CA LYS A 366 -1.34 51.55 13.93
C LYS A 366 -2.35 51.83 12.85
N LEU A 367 -3.64 51.99 13.25
CA LEU A 367 -4.69 52.36 12.34
C LEU A 367 -4.44 53.74 11.75
N ASN A 368 -4.64 53.87 10.43
CA ASN A 368 -4.72 55.16 9.78
C ASN A 368 -6.22 55.52 9.59
N PRO A 369 -6.62 56.78 9.79
CA PRO A 369 -8.00 57.20 9.52
C PRO A 369 -8.53 56.88 8.11
N LYS A 370 -7.57 56.69 7.13
CA LYS A 370 -7.89 56.33 5.74
C LYS A 370 -8.01 54.84 5.48
N ASP A 371 -7.73 54.01 6.47
CA ASP A 371 -7.84 52.54 6.29
C ASP A 371 -9.27 52.15 5.98
N HIS A 372 -9.44 51.10 5.22
CA HIS A 372 -10.75 50.57 4.87
C HIS A 372 -11.51 50.12 6.14
N GLU A 373 -12.86 50.25 6.14
CA GLU A 373 -13.68 49.89 7.30
C GLU A 373 -13.41 48.45 7.79
N ILE A 374 -13.25 47.50 6.88
CA ILE A 374 -12.97 46.10 7.22
C ILE A 374 -11.69 45.91 8.07
N VAL A 375 -10.69 46.76 7.87
CA VAL A 375 -9.46 46.76 8.68
C VAL A 375 -9.73 47.34 10.07
N LYS A 376 -10.57 48.39 10.15
CA LYS A 376 -10.96 49.02 11.41
C LYS A 376 -11.82 48.07 12.25
N ASP A 377 -12.72 47.33 11.59
CA ASP A 377 -13.57 46.34 12.26
C ASP A 377 -12.74 45.20 12.83
N MET A 378 -11.77 44.63 12.03
CA MET A 378 -10.83 43.64 12.52
C MET A 378 -9.99 44.15 13.68
N HIS A 379 -9.53 45.41 13.62
CA HIS A 379 -8.74 45.97 14.71
C HIS A 379 -9.61 46.17 15.97
N THR A 380 -10.87 46.54 15.82
CA THR A 380 -11.81 46.69 16.95
C THR A 380 -12.03 45.35 17.66
N ILE A 381 -12.12 44.24 16.92
CA ILE A 381 -12.21 42.90 17.50
C ILE A 381 -10.95 42.62 18.35
N LEU A 382 -9.75 42.90 17.79
CA LEU A 382 -8.48 42.65 18.48
C LEU A 382 -8.40 43.51 19.77
N ASP A 383 -8.82 44.78 19.73
CA ASP A 383 -8.80 45.73 20.86
C ASP A 383 -9.76 45.33 22.00
N SER A 384 -10.91 44.77 21.66
CA SER A 384 -11.95 44.35 22.60
C SER A 384 -11.89 42.92 23.08
N LEU A 385 -10.83 42.17 22.67
CA LEU A 385 -10.69 40.75 22.93
C LEU A 385 -10.42 40.46 24.42
N THR A 386 -11.25 39.62 25.02
CA THR A 386 -11.14 39.15 26.39
C THR A 386 -11.45 37.66 26.50
N ASP A 387 -11.19 37.02 27.63
CA ASP A 387 -11.58 35.66 27.95
C ASP A 387 -13.09 35.38 27.79
N LEU A 388 -13.93 36.41 28.06
CA LEU A 388 -15.37 36.29 27.93
C LEU A 388 -15.88 36.45 26.49
N THR A 389 -15.17 37.19 25.66
CA THR A 389 -15.56 37.49 24.26
C THR A 389 -14.85 36.68 23.20
N MET A 390 -13.86 35.85 23.57
CA MET A 390 -12.96 35.18 22.63
C MET A 390 -13.66 34.31 21.60
N ILE A 391 -14.78 33.63 21.92
CA ILE A 391 -15.51 32.78 21.00
C ILE A 391 -16.24 33.62 19.95
N GLU A 392 -16.91 34.69 20.38
CA GLU A 392 -17.60 35.65 19.50
C GLU A 392 -16.56 36.34 18.59
N ALA A 393 -15.51 36.89 19.19
CA ALA A 393 -14.40 37.51 18.47
C ALA A 393 -13.78 36.60 17.41
N TRP A 394 -13.63 35.31 17.69
CA TRP A 394 -13.17 34.34 16.73
C TRP A 394 -14.12 34.16 15.53
N HIS A 395 -15.41 34.07 15.78
CA HIS A 395 -16.42 33.95 14.73
C HIS A 395 -16.50 35.22 13.86
N ASP A 396 -16.47 36.39 14.49
CA ASP A 396 -16.51 37.69 13.79
C ASP A 396 -15.23 37.87 12.94
N ALA A 397 -14.06 37.51 13.47
CA ALA A 397 -12.82 37.57 12.70
C ALA A 397 -12.81 36.63 11.49
N GLN A 398 -13.38 35.43 11.62
CA GLN A 398 -13.55 34.51 10.48
C GLN A 398 -14.50 35.11 9.41
N GLN A 399 -15.62 35.68 9.82
CA GLN A 399 -16.57 36.32 8.90
C GLN A 399 -15.91 37.49 8.16
N LEU A 400 -15.23 38.39 8.88
CA LEU A 400 -14.57 39.55 8.26
C LEU A 400 -13.40 39.09 7.32
N ARG A 401 -12.76 37.99 7.62
CA ARG A 401 -11.77 37.43 6.71
C ARG A 401 -12.37 36.95 5.39
N GLU A 402 -13.52 36.28 5.45
CA GLU A 402 -14.25 35.87 4.24
C GLU A 402 -14.69 37.08 3.43
N GLU A 403 -15.25 38.10 4.09
CA GLU A 403 -15.65 39.35 3.47
C GLU A 403 -14.46 40.09 2.83
N THR A 404 -13.30 40.11 3.51
CA THR A 404 -12.04 40.64 2.95
C THR A 404 -11.67 39.97 1.64
N LEU A 405 -11.79 38.65 1.57
CA LEU A 405 -11.48 37.87 0.35
C LEU A 405 -12.44 38.22 -0.78
N ASP A 406 -13.75 38.38 -0.45
CA ASP A 406 -14.76 38.73 -1.44
C ASP A 406 -14.55 40.15 -1.98
N LEU A 407 -14.31 41.15 -1.11
CA LEU A 407 -13.98 42.50 -1.51
C LEU A 407 -12.73 42.57 -2.39
N PHE A 408 -11.69 41.79 -2.07
CA PHE A 408 -10.49 41.73 -2.88
C PHE A 408 -10.76 41.13 -4.25
N ASN A 409 -11.50 40.02 -4.32
CA ASN A 409 -11.85 39.33 -5.57
C ASN A 409 -12.75 40.23 -6.48
N LEU A 410 -13.56 41.09 -5.91
CA LEU A 410 -14.35 42.09 -6.63
C LEU A 410 -13.55 43.35 -7.02
N GLY A 411 -12.28 43.43 -6.62
CA GLY A 411 -11.44 44.61 -6.88
C GLY A 411 -11.84 45.87 -6.08
N MET A 412 -12.57 45.69 -4.99
CA MET A 412 -13.05 46.79 -4.13
C MET A 412 -11.99 47.23 -3.10
N ILE A 413 -11.05 46.41 -2.77
CA ILE A 413 -9.89 46.69 -1.90
C ILE A 413 -8.58 46.32 -2.58
N ASP A 414 -7.52 47.01 -2.20
CA ASP A 414 -6.19 46.74 -2.71
C ASP A 414 -5.44 45.62 -1.91
N LEU A 415 -4.30 45.18 -2.42
CA LEU A 415 -3.49 44.16 -1.77
C LEU A 415 -2.96 44.55 -0.39
N LYS A 416 -2.73 45.84 -0.17
CA LYS A 416 -2.27 46.34 1.13
C LYS A 416 -3.34 46.21 2.20
N THR A 417 -4.58 46.63 1.86
CA THR A 417 -5.74 46.47 2.71
C THR A 417 -6.01 45.01 3.06
N ARG A 418 -5.95 44.11 2.04
CA ARG A 418 -6.08 42.68 2.28
C ARG A 418 -4.97 42.12 3.18
N ALA A 419 -3.71 42.51 2.93
CA ALA A 419 -2.59 42.04 3.76
C ALA A 419 -2.71 42.50 5.21
N LEU A 420 -3.16 43.73 5.44
CA LEU A 420 -3.35 44.24 6.79
C LEU A 420 -4.49 43.53 7.52
N SER A 421 -5.60 43.24 6.82
CA SER A 421 -6.71 42.45 7.35
C SER A 421 -6.25 41.02 7.70
N ASP A 422 -5.50 40.36 6.82
CA ASP A 422 -4.94 39.02 7.10
C ASP A 422 -3.98 39.04 8.32
N GLN A 423 -3.17 40.07 8.48
CA GLN A 423 -2.29 40.23 9.63
C GLN A 423 -3.07 40.37 10.94
N LEU A 424 -4.10 41.23 10.95
CA LEU A 424 -4.99 41.39 12.09
C LEU A 424 -5.73 40.11 12.45
N PHE A 425 -6.24 39.39 11.44
CA PHE A 425 -6.84 38.06 11.65
C PHE A 425 -5.90 37.11 12.40
N TRP A 426 -4.64 37.03 11.99
CA TRP A 426 -3.67 36.15 12.64
C TRP A 426 -3.29 36.62 14.03
N ALA A 427 -3.27 37.94 14.30
CA ALA A 427 -3.09 38.49 15.63
C ALA A 427 -4.26 38.10 16.55
N ILE A 428 -5.51 38.23 16.08
CA ILE A 428 -6.72 37.78 16.82
C ILE A 428 -6.62 36.26 17.09
N ALA A 429 -6.30 35.46 16.08
CA ALA A 429 -6.16 34.01 16.21
C ALA A 429 -5.12 33.62 17.27
N HIS A 430 -4.00 34.34 17.30
CA HIS A 430 -2.95 34.12 18.30
C HIS A 430 -3.45 34.44 19.71
N GLU A 431 -4.09 35.60 19.90
CA GLU A 431 -4.58 36.06 21.20
C GLU A 431 -5.71 35.17 21.73
N VAL A 432 -6.67 34.78 20.86
CA VAL A 432 -7.72 33.80 21.19
C VAL A 432 -7.12 32.49 21.67
N ARG A 433 -6.08 32.01 20.99
CA ARG A 433 -5.37 30.79 21.40
C ARG A 433 -4.72 30.94 22.77
N GLU A 434 -4.03 32.02 23.02
CA GLU A 434 -3.35 32.25 24.33
C GLU A 434 -4.39 32.34 25.46
N LEU A 435 -5.51 33.03 25.26
CA LEU A 435 -6.62 33.08 26.22
C LEU A 435 -7.22 31.68 26.47
N ALA A 436 -7.50 30.93 25.39
CA ALA A 436 -8.03 29.57 25.51
C ALA A 436 -7.07 28.60 26.23
N MET A 437 -5.75 28.83 26.15
CA MET A 437 -4.76 28.03 26.85
C MET A 437 -4.64 28.36 28.34
N GLN A 438 -5.18 29.50 28.80
CA GLN A 438 -5.19 29.91 30.21
C GLN A 438 -6.41 29.39 30.99
N LEU A 439 -7.48 29.04 30.27
CA LEU A 439 -8.68 28.40 30.80
C LEU A 439 -8.49 26.88 30.96
#